data_24840c0b02fbeaf70fbecf8a4b8fe7ba
#
_entry.id   24840c0b02fbeaf70fbecf8a4b8fe7ba
#
_cell.length_a   1.000
_cell.length_b   1.000
_cell.length_c   1.000
_cell.angle_alpha   90.00
_cell.angle_beta   90.00
_cell.angle_gamma   90.00
#
_symmetry.space_group_name_H-M   'P 1'
#
loop_
_entity.id
_entity.type
_entity.pdbx_description
1 polymer ?
#
loop_
_entity_poly.entity_id
_entity_poly.type
_entity_poly.pdbx_seq_one_letter_code
_entity_poly.pdbx_strand_id
1 'polypeptide(L)'
;MGLFIAQQPNGLYCRFSTIVDTVTHYNMTKDDYIELCKDRLGKKRGEEEANDILKNYLHPFNDVLERFIPNNDSVEEFNIRLKEMGYMDEFNG
;
A
#
# COMPACT_ATOMS: atom_id res chain seq x y z
N MET A 1 -9.89 -0.16 11.39
CA MET A 1 -8.86 0.78 11.04
C MET A 1 -8.72 0.90 9.55
N GLY A 2 -8.45 2.08 9.08
CA GLY A 2 -8.55 2.39 7.69
C GLY A 2 -7.31 2.14 6.83
N LEU A 3 -6.39 1.27 7.25
CA LEU A 3 -5.12 1.10 6.54
C LEU A 3 -4.75 -0.37 6.39
N PHE A 4 -4.14 -0.72 5.27
CA PHE A 4 -3.48 -2.02 5.14
C PHE A 4 -2.28 -1.92 4.22
N ILE A 5 -1.40 -2.90 4.31
CA ILE A 5 -0.20 -3.01 3.48
C ILE A 5 -0.38 -4.20 2.55
N ALA A 6 -0.05 -4.02 1.29
CA ALA A 6 -0.09 -5.08 0.30
C ALA A 6 1.23 -5.18 -0.44
N GLN A 7 1.57 -6.38 -0.90
CA GLN A 7 2.72 -6.57 -1.76
C GLN A 7 2.32 -6.36 -3.21
N GLN A 8 3.06 -5.52 -3.90
CA GLN A 8 2.81 -5.17 -5.30
C GLN A 8 3.30 -6.27 -6.23
N PRO A 9 2.80 -6.29 -7.48
CA PRO A 9 3.29 -7.25 -8.47
C PRO A 9 4.80 -7.20 -8.71
N ASN A 10 5.42 -6.04 -8.55
CA ASN A 10 6.87 -5.87 -8.71
C ASN A 10 7.69 -6.27 -7.46
N GLY A 11 7.03 -6.80 -6.43
CA GLY A 11 7.69 -7.24 -5.20
C GLY A 11 7.86 -6.18 -4.12
N LEU A 12 7.59 -4.93 -4.43
CA LEU A 12 7.63 -3.85 -3.45
C LEU A 12 6.31 -3.78 -2.68
N TYR A 13 6.15 -2.80 -1.82
CA TYR A 13 4.99 -2.70 -0.93
C TYR A 13 4.26 -1.39 -1.12
N CYS A 14 2.95 -1.42 -0.91
CA CYS A 14 2.13 -0.21 -0.92
C CYS A 14 1.25 -0.15 0.32
N ARG A 15 0.82 1.06 0.66
CA ARG A 15 -0.08 1.32 1.78
C ARG A 15 -1.37 1.88 1.22
N PHE A 16 -2.47 1.20 1.50
CA PHE A 16 -3.80 1.63 1.09
C PHE A 16 -4.55 2.22 2.29
N SER A 17 -5.24 3.33 2.08
CA SER A 17 -6.06 3.96 3.10
C SER A 17 -7.53 3.94 2.70
N THR A 18 -8.38 3.36 3.54
CA THR A 18 -9.83 3.39 3.32
C THR A 18 -10.43 4.75 3.67
N ILE A 19 -9.66 5.64 4.27
CA ILE A 19 -10.10 7.00 4.54
C ILE A 19 -10.12 7.82 3.25
N VAL A 20 -9.10 7.66 2.41
CA VAL A 20 -9.03 8.35 1.11
C VAL A 20 -9.34 7.43 -0.07
N ASP A 21 -9.62 6.16 0.21
CA ASP A 21 -10.02 5.13 -0.77
C ASP A 21 -9.01 4.89 -1.89
N THR A 22 -7.73 5.10 -1.61
CA THR A 22 -6.66 4.88 -2.57
C THR A 22 -5.33 4.59 -1.89
N VAL A 23 -4.31 4.30 -2.70
CA VAL A 23 -2.94 4.08 -2.24
C VAL A 23 -2.32 5.41 -1.85
N THR A 24 -1.77 5.48 -0.64
CA THR A 24 -1.11 6.68 -0.13
C THR A 24 0.40 6.64 -0.33
N HIS A 25 0.98 5.45 -0.26
CA HIS A 25 2.41 5.22 -0.45
C HIS A 25 2.56 3.97 -1.31
N TYR A 26 3.51 3.97 -2.22
CA TYR A 26 3.74 2.82 -3.08
C TYR A 26 5.21 2.73 -3.48
N ASN A 27 5.58 1.59 -4.04
CA ASN A 27 6.96 1.28 -4.40
C ASN A 27 7.91 1.38 -3.21
N MET A 28 7.43 1.00 -2.03
CA MET A 28 8.25 0.96 -0.83
C MET A 28 9.04 -0.34 -0.76
N THR A 29 10.31 -0.25 -0.46
CA THR A 29 11.07 -1.41 -0.02
C THR A 29 10.67 -1.76 1.41
N LYS A 30 11.10 -2.94 1.91
CA LYS A 30 10.87 -3.29 3.30
C LYS A 30 11.44 -2.23 4.23
N ASP A 31 12.64 -1.72 3.93
CA ASP A 31 13.28 -0.70 4.75
C ASP A 31 12.52 0.62 4.74
N ASP A 32 11.98 1.00 3.57
CA ASP A 32 11.15 2.20 3.46
C ASP A 32 9.92 2.11 4.35
N TYR A 33 9.26 0.96 4.36
CA TYR A 33 8.10 0.76 5.20
C TYR A 33 8.46 0.77 6.69
N ILE A 34 9.57 0.14 7.06
CA ILE A 34 10.05 0.16 8.43
C ILE A 34 10.30 1.59 8.88
N GLU A 35 10.95 2.41 8.05
CA GLU A 35 11.19 3.82 8.37
C GLU A 35 9.89 4.60 8.53
N LEU A 36 8.90 4.34 7.69
CA LEU A 36 7.59 4.97 7.80
C LEU A 36 6.93 4.67 9.15
N CYS A 37 7.02 3.42 9.59
CA CYS A 37 6.48 3.03 10.89
C CYS A 37 7.25 3.65 12.05
N LYS A 38 8.57 3.75 11.94
CA LYS A 38 9.41 4.39 12.96
C LYS A 38 9.06 5.87 13.12
N ASP A 39 8.78 6.56 12.02
CA ASP A 39 8.38 7.96 12.05
C ASP A 39 7.06 8.16 12.80
N ARG A 40 6.17 7.18 12.72
CA ARG A 40 4.86 7.26 13.37
C ARG A 40 4.85 6.79 14.81
N LEU A 41 5.60 5.76 15.13
CA LEU A 41 5.50 5.04 16.40
C LEU A 41 6.77 5.08 17.25
N GLY A 42 7.84 5.66 16.72
CA GLY A 42 9.14 5.62 17.36
C GLY A 42 9.97 4.44 16.90
N LYS A 43 11.26 4.49 17.16
CA LYS A 43 12.24 3.57 16.58
C LYS A 43 11.95 2.09 16.86
N LYS A 44 11.84 1.73 18.13
CA LYS A 44 11.67 0.33 18.51
C LYS A 44 10.29 -0.20 18.15
N ARG A 45 9.27 0.55 18.49
CA ARG A 45 7.88 0.14 18.28
C ARG A 45 7.52 0.11 16.80
N GLY A 46 8.04 1.07 16.03
CA GLY A 46 7.81 1.10 14.59
C GLY A 46 8.42 -0.09 13.87
N GLU A 47 9.63 -0.48 14.26
CA GLU A 47 10.30 -1.65 13.69
C GLU A 47 9.53 -2.94 14.01
N GLU A 48 9.10 -3.11 15.25
CA GLU A 48 8.33 -4.28 15.67
C GLU A 48 7.01 -4.38 14.91
N GLU A 49 6.29 -3.28 14.80
CA GLU A 49 5.02 -3.27 14.09
C GLU A 49 5.18 -3.54 12.59
N ALA A 50 6.18 -2.93 11.96
CA ALA A 50 6.45 -3.14 10.55
C ALA A 50 6.73 -4.61 10.26
N ASN A 51 7.58 -5.23 11.06
CA ASN A 51 7.92 -6.64 10.89
C ASN A 51 6.71 -7.55 11.11
N ASP A 52 5.87 -7.23 12.09
CA ASP A 52 4.66 -7.98 12.37
C ASP A 52 3.66 -7.91 11.22
N ILE A 53 3.45 -6.72 10.69
CA ILE A 53 2.52 -6.52 9.58
C ILE A 53 3.00 -7.23 8.32
N LEU A 54 4.27 -7.11 7.99
CA LEU A 54 4.84 -7.75 6.81
C LEU A 54 4.82 -9.27 6.92
N LYS A 55 4.93 -9.80 8.12
CA LYS A 55 4.93 -11.24 8.35
C LYS A 55 3.54 -11.84 8.45
N ASN A 56 2.62 -11.17 9.15
CA ASN A 56 1.34 -11.75 9.56
C ASN A 56 0.10 -11.08 8.97
N TYR A 57 0.21 -9.85 8.50
CA TYR A 57 -0.95 -9.04 8.09
C TYR A 57 -0.82 -8.45 6.69
N LEU A 58 0.04 -9.01 5.87
CA LEU A 58 0.20 -8.55 4.49
C LEU A 58 -1.00 -8.97 3.66
N HIS A 59 -1.63 -8.00 3.01
CA HIS A 59 -2.78 -8.26 2.15
C HIS A 59 -2.35 -8.62 0.73
N PRO A 60 -3.15 -9.40 0.00
CA PRO A 60 -2.89 -9.60 -1.42
C PRO A 60 -3.16 -8.30 -2.18
N PHE A 61 -2.45 -8.09 -3.27
CA PHE A 61 -2.61 -6.87 -4.07
C PHE A 61 -4.03 -6.70 -4.60
N ASN A 62 -4.74 -7.78 -4.80
CA ASN A 62 -6.12 -7.75 -5.25
C ASN A 62 -7.04 -6.94 -4.32
N ASP A 63 -6.73 -6.89 -3.03
CA ASP A 63 -7.51 -6.09 -2.08
C ASP A 63 -7.41 -4.59 -2.41
N VAL A 64 -6.28 -4.14 -2.94
CA VAL A 64 -6.12 -2.75 -3.38
C VAL A 64 -7.08 -2.45 -4.52
N LEU A 65 -7.18 -3.37 -5.47
CA LEU A 65 -8.07 -3.22 -6.63
C LEU A 65 -9.53 -3.25 -6.23
N GLU A 66 -9.89 -4.11 -5.29
CA GLU A 66 -11.28 -4.26 -4.85
C GLU A 66 -11.76 -3.09 -4.01
N ARG A 67 -10.87 -2.47 -3.24
CA ARG A 67 -11.24 -1.42 -2.29
C ARG A 67 -11.06 -0.01 -2.81
N PHE A 68 -10.45 0.16 -3.97
CA PHE A 68 -10.31 1.49 -4.55
C PHE A 68 -11.67 2.08 -4.93
N ILE A 69 -11.89 3.33 -4.53
CA ILE A 69 -13.08 4.10 -4.89
C ILE A 69 -12.60 5.41 -5.49
N PRO A 70 -13.04 5.78 -6.71
CA PRO A 70 -12.57 7.01 -7.37
C PRO A 70 -13.20 8.26 -6.73
N ASN A 71 -12.68 8.63 -5.59
CA ASN A 71 -13.17 9.73 -4.77
C ASN A 71 -12.09 10.82 -4.64
N ASN A 72 -10.98 10.49 -3.99
CA ASN A 72 -9.85 11.42 -3.85
C ASN A 72 -8.83 11.26 -4.97
N ASP A 73 -8.98 10.23 -5.78
CA ASP A 73 -8.06 9.87 -6.84
C ASP A 73 -8.91 9.35 -8.01
N SER A 74 -8.64 9.80 -9.21
CA SER A 74 -9.40 9.35 -10.38
C SER A 74 -8.96 7.95 -10.80
N VAL A 75 -9.80 7.27 -11.59
CA VAL A 75 -9.46 5.97 -12.18
C VAL A 75 -8.19 6.11 -13.04
N GLU A 76 -8.06 7.20 -13.79
CA GLU A 76 -6.90 7.43 -14.63
C GLU A 76 -5.61 7.56 -13.83
N GLU A 77 -5.62 8.33 -12.75
CA GLU A 77 -4.47 8.48 -11.87
C GLU A 77 -4.13 7.17 -11.18
N PHE A 78 -5.15 6.43 -10.75
CA PHE A 78 -4.95 5.12 -10.13
C PHE A 78 -4.29 4.14 -11.10
N ASN A 79 -4.72 4.13 -12.36
CA ASN A 79 -4.11 3.28 -13.39
C ASN A 79 -2.64 3.63 -13.64
N ILE A 80 -2.28 4.90 -13.58
CA ILE A 80 -0.88 5.32 -13.70
C ILE A 80 -0.06 4.73 -12.57
N ARG A 81 -0.55 4.79 -11.34
CA ARG A 81 0.14 4.21 -10.18
C ARG A 81 0.22 2.70 -10.26
N LEU A 82 -0.82 2.04 -10.75
CA LEU A 82 -0.81 0.60 -10.92
C LEU A 82 0.33 0.14 -11.85
N LYS A 83 0.54 0.85 -12.93
CA LYS A 83 1.64 0.55 -13.84
C LYS A 83 3.00 0.72 -13.17
N GLU A 84 3.16 1.77 -12.37
CA GLU A 84 4.38 2.00 -11.62
C GLU A 84 4.64 0.90 -10.58
N MET A 85 3.59 0.29 -10.06
CA MET A 85 3.68 -0.83 -9.12
C MET A 85 3.89 -2.18 -9.79
N GLY A 86 3.92 -2.22 -11.11
CA GLY A 86 4.12 -3.46 -11.86
C GLY A 86 2.83 -4.19 -12.23
N TYR A 87 1.68 -3.58 -12.01
CA TYR A 87 0.41 -4.15 -12.40
C TYR A 87 0.13 -3.81 -13.86
N MET A 88 0.16 -4.81 -14.72
CA MET A 88 0.12 -4.60 -16.17
C MET A 88 -1.27 -4.56 -16.76
N ASP A 89 -2.28 -4.99 -16.03
CA ASP A 89 -3.66 -4.91 -16.47
C ASP A 89 -4.26 -3.55 -16.15
N GLU A 90 -5.35 -3.21 -16.80
CA GLU A 90 -6.02 -1.94 -16.59
C GLU A 90 -7.17 -2.10 -15.59
N PHE A 91 -7.29 -1.16 -14.67
CA PHE A 91 -8.41 -1.12 -13.75
C PHE A 91 -9.58 -0.38 -14.40
N ASN A 92 -10.74 -1.00 -14.44
CA ASN A 92 -11.91 -0.44 -15.12
C ASN A 92 -13.01 0.05 -14.16
N GLY A 93 -12.70 0.12 -12.91
CA GLY A 93 -13.63 0.61 -11.93
C GLY A 93 -14.63 -0.40 -11.49
#